data_aabb0fd874853a5a92b5e1f3b92c8256
#
_entry.id   aabb0fd874853a5a92b5e1f3b92c8256
#
_cell.length_a   1.000
_cell.length_b   1.000
_cell.length_c   1.000
_cell.angle_alpha   90.00
_cell.angle_beta   90.00
_cell.angle_gamma   90.00
#
_symmetry.space_group_name_H-M   'P 1'
#
loop_
_entity.id
_entity.type
_entity.pdbx_description
1 polymer ?
#
loop_
_entity_poly.entity_id
_entity_poly.type
_entity_poly.pdbx_seq_one_letter_code
_entity_poly.pdbx_strand_id
1 'polypeptide(L)'
;MNNPEDAKLVTLATSTLARSGAEQAAALRDSTGRTYVAVNVTSPSLNLDAFEAVLTVALASGISGIESVVATGSRPANVKAIKDFAPTATVFFVAASGEVI
;
A
#
# COMPACT_ATOMS: atom_id res chain seq x y z
N MET A 1 -0.42 -15.11 -6.43
CA MET A 1 0.70 -14.40 -5.78
C MET A 1 1.65 -15.44 -5.23
N ASN A 2 2.82 -15.53 -5.85
CA ASN A 2 3.74 -16.63 -5.58
C ASN A 2 4.89 -16.29 -4.62
N ASN A 3 5.12 -15.01 -4.39
CA ASN A 3 6.19 -14.57 -3.52
C ASN A 3 5.70 -14.53 -2.06
N PRO A 4 6.33 -15.30 -1.13
CA PRO A 4 5.94 -15.28 0.28
C PRO A 4 6.01 -13.89 0.92
N GLU A 5 6.92 -13.03 0.44
CA GLU A 5 7.04 -11.66 0.95
C GLU A 5 5.87 -10.80 0.50
N ASP A 6 5.31 -11.06 -0.68
CA ASP A 6 4.09 -10.39 -1.12
C ASP A 6 2.89 -10.86 -0.30
N ALA A 7 2.84 -12.14 0.07
CA ALA A 7 1.78 -12.65 0.94
C ALA A 7 1.80 -11.97 2.32
N LYS A 8 2.98 -11.62 2.83
CA LYS A 8 3.09 -10.85 4.08
C LYS A 8 2.51 -9.44 3.93
N LEU A 9 2.69 -8.82 2.76
CA LEU A 9 2.08 -7.51 2.49
C LEU A 9 0.55 -7.61 2.45
N VAL A 10 0.01 -8.69 1.89
CA VAL A 10 -1.44 -8.93 1.89
C VAL A 10 -1.97 -8.99 3.32
N THR A 11 -1.31 -9.77 4.18
CA THR A 11 -1.69 -9.89 5.58
C THR A 11 -1.61 -8.53 6.28
N LEU A 12 -0.55 -7.78 6.05
CA LEU A 12 -0.35 -6.47 6.67
C LEU A 12 -1.44 -5.49 6.25
N ALA A 13 -1.75 -5.42 4.96
CA ALA A 13 -2.78 -4.52 4.43
C ALA A 13 -4.18 -4.91 4.93
N THR A 14 -4.54 -6.18 4.81
CA THR A 14 -5.89 -6.64 5.20
C THR A 14 -6.14 -6.54 6.70
N SER A 15 -5.15 -6.88 7.52
CA SER A 15 -5.30 -6.76 8.98
C SER A 15 -5.36 -5.30 9.42
N THR A 16 -4.62 -4.41 8.77
CA THR A 16 -4.65 -2.98 9.05
C THR A 16 -6.01 -2.39 8.66
N LEU A 17 -6.56 -2.78 7.51
CA LEU A 17 -7.89 -2.33 7.10
C LEU A 17 -8.95 -2.75 8.13
N ALA A 18 -8.92 -4.02 8.54
CA ALA A 18 -9.89 -4.55 9.51
C ALA A 18 -9.79 -3.84 10.86
N ARG A 19 -8.57 -3.55 11.30
CA ARG A 19 -8.33 -2.95 12.61
C ARG A 19 -8.67 -1.47 12.64
N SER A 20 -8.44 -0.76 11.54
CA SER A 20 -8.60 0.69 11.48
C SER A 20 -10.02 1.16 11.19
N GLY A 21 -10.82 0.32 10.54
CA GLY A 21 -12.13 0.72 10.04
C GLY A 21 -12.09 1.72 8.88
N ALA A 22 -10.92 1.91 8.28
CA ALA A 22 -10.76 2.81 7.13
C ALA A 22 -11.38 2.21 5.87
N GLU A 23 -11.47 3.00 4.82
CA GLU A 23 -12.00 2.53 3.53
C GLU A 23 -10.95 1.79 2.71
N GLN A 24 -9.67 2.15 2.89
CA GLN A 24 -8.56 1.61 2.11
C GLN A 24 -7.36 1.39 3.02
N ALA A 25 -6.54 0.39 2.68
CA ALA A 25 -5.21 0.22 3.26
C ALA A 25 -4.25 -0.21 2.16
N ALA A 26 -2.98 0.19 2.29
CA ALA A 26 -1.93 -0.24 1.38
C ALA A 26 -0.67 -0.55 2.17
N ALA A 27 0.01 -1.61 1.78
CA ALA A 27 1.29 -2.01 2.34
C ALA A 27 2.31 -2.11 1.22
N LEU A 28 3.52 -1.62 1.45
CA LEU A 28 4.60 -1.73 0.47
C LEU A 28 5.87 -2.27 1.09
N ARG A 29 6.68 -2.89 0.24
CA ARG A 29 8.03 -3.34 0.58
C ARG A 29 8.99 -2.52 -0.26
N ASP A 30 9.95 -1.86 0.40
CA ASP A 30 10.96 -1.08 -0.31
C ASP A 30 12.07 -1.98 -0.87
N SER A 31 13.00 -1.38 -1.59
CA SER A 31 14.11 -2.11 -2.23
C SER A 31 15.08 -2.76 -1.24
N THR A 32 15.01 -2.40 0.04
CA THR A 32 15.84 -3.01 1.09
C THR A 32 15.09 -4.09 1.90
N GLY A 33 13.83 -4.33 1.58
CA GLY A 33 13.01 -5.32 2.27
C GLY A 33 12.22 -4.81 3.46
N ARG A 34 12.26 -3.51 3.75
CA ARG A 34 11.44 -2.91 4.81
C ARG A 34 10.01 -2.75 4.33
N THR A 35 9.07 -2.89 5.27
CA THR A 35 7.65 -2.76 4.96
C THR A 35 7.04 -1.54 5.64
N TYR A 36 6.08 -0.94 4.95
CA TYR A 36 5.32 0.22 5.42
C TYR A 36 3.85 -0.03 5.14
N VAL A 37 2.98 0.46 6.00
CA VAL A 37 1.54 0.34 5.81
C VAL A 37 0.87 1.64 6.21
N ALA A 38 -0.19 1.99 5.49
CA ALA A 38 -1.00 3.17 5.81
C ALA A 38 -2.43 2.95 5.33
N VAL A 39 -3.34 3.73 5.88
CA VAL A 39 -4.73 3.80 5.44
C VAL A 39 -4.95 5.15 4.76
N ASN A 40 -6.09 5.28 4.05
CA ASN A 40 -6.47 6.57 3.49
C ASN A 40 -6.64 7.61 4.61
N VAL A 41 -6.34 8.85 4.29
CA VAL A 41 -6.43 9.98 5.24
C VAL A 41 -7.40 11.01 4.67
N THR A 42 -8.41 11.37 5.45
CA THR A 42 -9.36 12.39 5.05
C THR A 42 -9.54 13.38 6.21
N SER A 43 -9.24 14.63 5.94
CA SER A 43 -9.42 15.73 6.88
C SER A 43 -9.81 16.98 6.09
N PRO A 44 -10.19 18.09 6.75
CA PRO A 44 -10.59 19.29 6.00
C PRO A 44 -9.55 19.82 5.02
N SER A 45 -8.27 19.64 5.31
CA SER A 45 -7.19 20.20 4.48
C SER A 45 -6.30 19.14 3.83
N LEU A 46 -6.59 17.85 4.03
CA LEU A 46 -5.73 16.78 3.55
C LEU A 46 -6.58 15.57 3.15
N ASN A 47 -6.40 15.13 1.91
CA ASN A 47 -7.13 13.97 1.40
C ASN A 47 -6.15 13.10 0.60
N LEU A 48 -5.75 11.97 1.20
CA LEU A 48 -4.82 11.02 0.59
C LEU A 48 -5.52 9.67 0.44
N ASP A 49 -5.43 9.06 -0.73
CA ASP A 49 -5.79 7.65 -0.83
C ASP A 49 -4.68 6.78 -0.19
N ALA A 50 -4.91 5.47 -0.10
CA ALA A 50 -3.97 4.60 0.61
C ALA A 50 -2.60 4.53 -0.08
N PHE A 51 -2.55 4.63 -1.43
CA PHE A 51 -1.27 4.68 -2.13
C PHE A 51 -0.50 5.96 -1.78
N GLU A 52 -1.17 7.10 -1.82
CA GLU A 52 -0.56 8.37 -1.46
C GLU A 52 -0.07 8.37 -0.02
N ALA A 53 -0.90 7.84 0.88
CA ALA A 53 -0.57 7.80 2.31
C ALA A 53 0.65 6.91 2.59
N VAL A 54 0.68 5.68 2.05
CA VAL A 54 1.80 4.76 2.30
C VAL A 54 3.09 5.26 1.65
N LEU A 55 2.98 5.86 0.46
CA LEU A 55 4.13 6.45 -0.22
C LEU A 55 4.70 7.61 0.60
N THR A 56 3.83 8.45 1.14
CA THR A 56 4.26 9.58 1.99
C THR A 56 5.07 9.10 3.19
N VAL A 57 4.57 8.09 3.90
CA VAL A 57 5.26 7.51 5.06
C VAL A 57 6.60 6.93 4.65
N ALA A 58 6.61 6.17 3.56
CA ALA A 58 7.82 5.51 3.08
C ALA A 58 8.88 6.51 2.62
N LEU A 59 8.46 7.53 1.85
CA LEU A 59 9.38 8.60 1.40
C LEU A 59 9.96 9.36 2.60
N ALA A 60 9.13 9.66 3.58
CA ALA A 60 9.58 10.32 4.81
C ALA A 60 10.59 9.47 5.57
N SER A 61 10.55 8.16 5.41
CA SER A 61 11.49 7.21 6.01
C SER A 61 12.75 7.01 5.17
N GLY A 62 12.83 7.63 4.00
CA GLY A 62 14.05 7.63 3.17
C GLY A 62 14.20 6.44 2.24
N ILE A 63 13.09 5.84 1.79
CA ILE A 63 13.20 4.72 0.83
C ILE A 63 13.82 5.19 -0.50
N SER A 64 14.51 4.29 -1.19
CA SER A 64 15.13 4.57 -2.49
C SER A 64 14.38 3.88 -3.65
N GLY A 65 13.50 2.93 -3.37
CA GLY A 65 12.73 2.23 -4.39
C GLY A 65 11.66 1.37 -3.75
N ILE A 66 10.80 0.79 -4.57
CA ILE A 66 9.70 -0.07 -4.13
C ILE A 66 9.72 -1.35 -4.95
N GLU A 67 9.64 -2.50 -4.27
CA GLU A 67 9.51 -3.79 -4.94
C GLU A 67 8.06 -4.13 -5.24
N SER A 68 7.20 -4.05 -4.23
CA SER A 68 5.78 -4.43 -4.35
C SER A 68 4.91 -3.57 -3.46
N VAL A 69 3.67 -3.36 -3.90
CA VAL A 69 2.62 -2.68 -3.12
C VAL A 69 1.35 -3.51 -3.21
N VAL A 70 0.67 -3.68 -2.09
CA VAL A 70 -0.63 -4.34 -2.02
C VAL A 70 -1.64 -3.36 -1.44
N ALA A 71 -2.76 -3.17 -2.14
CA ALA A 71 -3.87 -2.35 -1.65
C ALA A 71 -5.12 -3.20 -1.46
N THR A 72 -5.93 -2.86 -0.48
CA THR A 72 -7.19 -3.53 -0.18
C THR A 72 -8.24 -2.51 0.27
N GLY A 73 -9.50 -2.94 0.27
CA GLY A 73 -10.64 -2.07 0.52
C GLY A 73 -11.15 -1.48 -0.80
N SER A 74 -11.70 -0.27 -0.77
CA SER A 74 -12.04 0.42 -2.00
C SER A 74 -10.74 0.74 -2.75
N ARG A 75 -10.77 0.65 -4.09
CA ARG A 75 -9.54 0.73 -4.88
C ARG A 75 -8.96 2.15 -4.85
N PRO A 76 -7.72 2.33 -4.36
CA PRO A 76 -7.07 3.64 -4.44
C PRO A 76 -6.91 4.07 -5.89
N ALA A 77 -7.10 5.35 -6.16
CA ALA A 77 -7.10 5.88 -7.52
C ALA A 77 -5.69 6.22 -8.04
N ASN A 78 -4.80 6.64 -7.14
CA ASN A 78 -3.53 7.23 -7.57
C ASN A 78 -2.39 6.21 -7.64
N VAL A 79 -2.55 5.19 -8.47
CA VAL A 79 -1.47 4.24 -8.76
C VAL A 79 -0.28 4.96 -9.42
N LYS A 80 -0.55 6.08 -10.10
CA LYS A 80 0.49 6.88 -10.75
C LYS A 80 1.54 7.38 -9.76
N ALA A 81 1.14 7.74 -8.54
CA ALA A 81 2.10 8.17 -7.51
C ALA A 81 3.15 7.09 -7.25
N ILE A 82 2.73 5.83 -7.15
CA ILE A 82 3.64 4.69 -6.98
C ILE A 82 4.53 4.52 -8.23
N LYS A 83 3.92 4.50 -9.41
CA LYS A 83 4.63 4.21 -10.66
C LYS A 83 5.59 5.33 -11.08
N ASP A 84 5.29 6.58 -10.76
CA ASP A 84 6.20 7.69 -11.03
C ASP A 84 7.48 7.59 -10.20
N PHE A 85 7.35 7.16 -8.94
CA PHE A 85 8.51 6.97 -8.07
C PHE A 85 9.24 5.66 -8.38
N ALA A 86 8.49 4.58 -8.62
CA ALA A 86 9.04 3.24 -8.81
C ALA A 86 8.37 2.55 -10.00
N PRO A 87 8.83 2.84 -11.24
CA PRO A 87 8.16 2.33 -12.45
C PRO A 87 8.07 0.81 -12.54
N THR A 88 9.00 0.09 -11.91
CA THR A 88 9.06 -1.37 -11.96
C THR A 88 8.36 -2.05 -10.79
N ALA A 89 7.79 -1.28 -9.85
CA ALA A 89 7.07 -1.84 -8.71
C ALA A 89 5.87 -2.66 -9.18
N THR A 90 5.67 -3.82 -8.55
CA THR A 90 4.46 -4.62 -8.78
C THR A 90 3.36 -4.10 -7.88
N VAL A 91 2.18 -3.86 -8.44
CA VAL A 91 1.01 -3.36 -7.70
C VAL A 91 -0.08 -4.42 -7.73
N PHE A 92 -0.53 -4.82 -6.54
CA PHE A 92 -1.62 -5.79 -6.39
C PHE A 92 -2.82 -5.12 -5.72
N PHE A 93 -4.01 -5.52 -6.16
CA PHE A 93 -5.26 -5.18 -5.48
C PHE A 93 -5.84 -6.49 -4.96
N VAL A 94 -6.18 -6.53 -3.66
CA VAL A 94 -6.73 -7.72 -3.04
C VAL A 94 -8.04 -7.40 -2.32
N ALA A 95 -8.92 -8.40 -2.25
CA ALA A 95 -10.13 -8.31 -1.44
C ALA A 95 -9.79 -8.38 0.04
N ALA A 96 -10.74 -8.07 0.91
CA ALA A 96 -10.55 -8.18 2.36
C ALA A 96 -10.19 -9.61 2.78
N SER A 97 -10.59 -10.61 1.98
CA SER A 97 -10.22 -12.02 2.19
C SER A 97 -8.76 -12.31 1.83
N GLY A 98 -8.08 -11.39 1.15
CA GLY A 98 -6.71 -11.57 0.68
C GLY A 98 -6.60 -12.10 -0.74
N GLU A 99 -7.72 -12.36 -1.41
CA GLU A 99 -7.69 -12.81 -2.80
C GLU A 99 -7.33 -11.66 -3.75
N VAL A 100 -6.45 -11.93 -4.69
CA VAL A 100 -6.10 -10.95 -5.74
C VAL A 100 -7.31 -10.72 -6.65
N ILE A 101 -7.59 -9.46 -6.92
CA ILE A 101 -8.73 -9.06 -7.74
C ILE A 101 -8.31 -8.23 -8.94
#